data_5f0aca1e07d03f1e878c3586d9588dca
#
_entry.id   5f0aca1e07d03f1e878c3586d9588dca
#
_cell.length_a   1.000
_cell.length_b   1.000
_cell.length_c   1.000
_cell.angle_alpha   90.00
_cell.angle_beta   90.00
_cell.angle_gamma   90.00
#
_symmetry.space_group_name_H-M   'P 1'
#
loop_
_entity.id
_entity.type
_entity.pdbx_description
1 polymer ?
#
loop_
_entity_poly.entity_id
_entity_poly.type
_entity_poly.pdbx_seq_one_letter_code
_entity_poly.pdbx_strand_id
1 'polypeptide(L)'
;MRLPLLALLLLCAAALAEERPLRFSVTESWAMPMMQIEHGQATAGILYDLQMRLAEKVGRRAELMVMPRLRVQQMLVRGEIDVRCYVNPAWLSESHYQYIWSVPFMIQPDVLVRRANDQPVPVEQAQGALVGTVLGFIYPKLEPLFASGHLRRDDARTQALALEKLEANRYRYAVSNDLALQWYNRRQPPARQLQEAGELSADLVACIVRDAPDVPTMQLLRALVQMSNDGEFTAILAKYR
;
A
#
# COMPACT_ATOMS: atom_id res chain seq x y z
N MET A 1 61.45 -46.80 -7.85
CA MET A 1 60.24 -46.54 -7.07
C MET A 1 59.87 -45.07 -7.26
N ARG A 2 58.85 -44.79 -8.09
CA ARG A 2 58.34 -43.42 -8.34
C ARG A 2 56.99 -43.29 -7.70
N LEU A 3 56.85 -42.46 -6.66
CA LEU A 3 55.54 -42.08 -6.06
C LEU A 3 54.85 -41.08 -6.98
N PRO A 4 53.57 -41.25 -7.29
CA PRO A 4 52.79 -40.22 -7.93
C PRO A 4 52.25 -39.24 -6.85
N LEU A 5 52.52 -37.97 -7.10
CA LEU A 5 51.98 -36.83 -6.31
C LEU A 5 50.50 -36.67 -6.62
N LEU A 6 49.64 -37.06 -5.71
CA LEU A 6 48.19 -36.90 -5.85
C LEU A 6 47.85 -35.45 -5.49
N ALA A 7 47.64 -34.61 -6.51
CA ALA A 7 47.17 -33.23 -6.35
C ALA A 7 45.70 -33.26 -5.95
N LEU A 8 45.44 -33.00 -4.68
CA LEU A 8 44.10 -32.83 -4.14
C LEU A 8 43.59 -31.42 -4.53
N LEU A 9 42.85 -31.36 -5.62
CA LEU A 9 42.10 -30.19 -6.03
C LEU A 9 40.93 -30.03 -5.03
N LEU A 10 41.10 -29.19 -4.02
CA LEU A 10 40.00 -28.63 -3.18
C LEU A 10 39.20 -27.70 -4.07
N LEU A 11 38.14 -28.21 -4.67
CA LEU A 11 37.04 -27.39 -5.17
C LEU A 11 36.36 -26.73 -3.95
N CYS A 12 36.77 -25.52 -3.62
CA CYS A 12 35.95 -24.61 -2.80
C CYS A 12 34.69 -24.28 -3.62
N ALA A 13 33.65 -25.11 -3.51
CA ALA A 13 32.32 -24.70 -3.85
C ALA A 13 31.94 -23.63 -2.81
N ALA A 14 32.16 -22.36 -3.16
CA ALA A 14 31.54 -21.25 -2.47
C ALA A 14 30.04 -21.48 -2.62
N ALA A 15 29.43 -22.08 -1.60
CA ALA A 15 27.98 -22.06 -1.47
C ALA A 15 27.61 -20.58 -1.44
N LEU A 16 27.10 -20.06 -2.55
CA LEU A 16 26.41 -18.79 -2.57
C LEU A 16 25.25 -18.97 -1.61
N ALA A 17 25.43 -18.55 -0.37
CA ALA A 17 24.34 -18.50 0.61
C ALA A 17 23.25 -17.65 -0.07
N GLU A 18 22.17 -18.30 -0.46
CA GLU A 18 21.05 -17.61 -1.06
C GLU A 18 20.56 -16.56 -0.07
N GLU A 19 20.71 -15.29 -0.44
CA GLU A 19 20.30 -14.21 0.44
C GLU A 19 18.80 -14.32 0.70
N ARG A 20 18.40 -14.19 1.98
CA ARG A 20 17.00 -14.30 2.35
C ARG A 20 16.11 -13.33 1.56
N PRO A 21 14.85 -13.67 1.26
CA PRO A 21 13.93 -12.76 0.59
C PRO A 21 13.74 -11.45 1.37
N LEU A 22 13.45 -10.37 0.66
CA LEU A 22 13.00 -9.12 1.26
C LEU A 22 11.52 -9.23 1.63
N ARG A 23 11.20 -8.96 2.89
CA ARG A 23 9.84 -9.04 3.42
C ARG A 23 9.12 -7.71 3.21
N PHE A 24 8.16 -7.72 2.30
CA PHE A 24 7.28 -6.58 2.00
C PHE A 24 5.94 -6.77 2.70
N SER A 25 5.45 -5.74 3.38
CA SER A 25 4.10 -5.78 3.92
C SER A 25 3.04 -5.49 2.87
N VAL A 26 2.00 -6.31 2.84
CA VAL A 26 0.79 -6.12 2.05
C VAL A 26 -0.41 -6.11 2.99
N THR A 27 -1.20 -5.05 2.93
CA THR A 27 -2.41 -4.96 3.76
C THR A 27 -3.58 -5.62 3.04
N GLU A 28 -4.24 -6.58 3.67
CA GLU A 28 -5.39 -7.32 3.10
C GLU A 28 -6.59 -6.42 2.76
N SER A 29 -6.65 -5.22 3.32
CA SER A 29 -7.70 -4.24 3.05
C SER A 29 -7.51 -3.45 1.75
N TRP A 30 -6.36 -3.58 1.10
CA TRP A 30 -6.17 -3.00 -0.23
C TRP A 30 -7.02 -3.71 -1.28
N ALA A 31 -7.39 -2.96 -2.32
CA ALA A 31 -8.12 -3.46 -3.48
C ALA A 31 -7.47 -2.92 -4.75
N MET A 32 -7.84 -3.45 -5.90
CA MET A 32 -7.39 -2.91 -7.19
C MET A 32 -7.77 -1.43 -7.32
N PRO A 33 -6.93 -0.63 -7.95
CA PRO A 33 -5.71 -0.98 -8.66
C PRO A 33 -4.45 -1.10 -7.79
N MET A 34 -4.55 -0.85 -6.46
CA MET A 34 -3.38 -0.86 -5.59
C MET A 34 -2.81 -2.26 -5.40
N MET A 35 -3.66 -3.25 -5.12
CA MET A 35 -3.26 -4.64 -4.90
C MET A 35 -4.40 -5.59 -5.17
N GLN A 36 -4.17 -6.63 -5.97
CA GLN A 36 -5.03 -7.80 -6.08
C GLN A 36 -4.56 -8.88 -5.11
N ILE A 37 -5.48 -9.40 -4.31
CA ILE A 37 -5.20 -10.47 -3.36
C ILE A 37 -6.12 -11.64 -3.67
N GLU A 38 -5.54 -12.79 -4.03
CA GLU A 38 -6.25 -14.02 -4.34
C GLU A 38 -5.72 -15.15 -3.46
N HIS A 39 -6.63 -15.88 -2.81
CA HIS A 39 -6.27 -16.99 -1.90
C HIS A 39 -5.20 -16.59 -0.85
N GLY A 40 -5.27 -15.34 -0.36
CA GLY A 40 -4.31 -14.83 0.63
C GLY A 40 -2.94 -14.45 0.07
N GLN A 41 -2.78 -14.38 -1.25
CA GLN A 41 -1.55 -14.00 -1.91
C GLN A 41 -1.75 -12.75 -2.77
N ALA A 42 -0.76 -11.87 -2.78
CA ALA A 42 -0.72 -10.71 -3.69
C ALA A 42 -0.34 -11.20 -5.10
N THR A 43 -1.15 -10.86 -6.11
CA THR A 43 -1.00 -11.39 -7.48
C THR A 43 -0.83 -10.33 -8.54
N ALA A 44 -1.31 -9.11 -8.31
CA ALA A 44 -1.22 -7.99 -9.25
C ALA A 44 -1.47 -6.66 -8.54
N GLY A 45 -1.30 -5.55 -9.26
CA GLY A 45 -1.60 -4.20 -8.78
C GLY A 45 -0.38 -3.29 -8.77
N ILE A 46 -0.63 -1.99 -8.59
CA ILE A 46 0.42 -0.96 -8.58
C ILE A 46 1.53 -1.30 -7.57
N LEU A 47 1.15 -1.68 -6.35
CA LEU A 47 2.10 -1.98 -5.29
C LEU A 47 2.77 -3.34 -5.47
N TYR A 48 2.09 -4.30 -6.11
CA TYR A 48 2.70 -5.56 -6.52
C TYR A 48 3.85 -5.31 -7.49
N ASP A 49 3.57 -4.62 -8.61
CA ASP A 49 4.59 -4.32 -9.63
C ASP A 49 5.75 -3.52 -9.05
N LEU A 50 5.45 -2.52 -8.20
CA LEU A 50 6.47 -1.71 -7.54
C LEU A 50 7.40 -2.55 -6.64
N GLN A 51 6.83 -3.41 -5.79
CA GLN A 51 7.59 -4.21 -4.82
C GLN A 51 8.42 -5.29 -5.51
N MET A 52 7.84 -5.96 -6.51
CA MET A 52 8.57 -6.94 -7.33
C MET A 52 9.74 -6.29 -8.07
N ARG A 53 9.49 -5.15 -8.72
CA ARG A 53 10.53 -4.40 -9.44
C ARG A 53 11.62 -3.89 -8.52
N LEU A 54 11.27 -3.43 -7.33
CA LEU A 54 12.24 -2.96 -6.33
C LEU A 54 13.15 -4.10 -5.87
N ALA A 55 12.60 -5.26 -5.58
CA ALA A 55 13.38 -6.45 -5.19
C ALA A 55 14.31 -6.89 -6.32
N GLU A 56 13.82 -6.92 -7.57
CA GLU A 56 14.62 -7.24 -8.76
C GLU A 56 15.83 -6.31 -8.91
N LYS A 57 15.63 -4.98 -8.73
CA LYS A 57 16.70 -3.98 -8.86
C LYS A 57 17.86 -4.17 -7.88
N VAL A 58 17.59 -4.78 -6.73
CA VAL A 58 18.62 -5.09 -5.73
C VAL A 58 19.04 -6.57 -5.73
N GLY A 59 18.62 -7.33 -6.75
CA GLY A 59 19.00 -8.73 -6.91
C GLY A 59 18.45 -9.68 -5.84
N ARG A 60 17.32 -9.32 -5.21
CA ARG A 60 16.71 -10.10 -4.11
C ARG A 60 15.33 -10.63 -4.52
N ARG A 61 14.93 -11.75 -3.93
CA ARG A 61 13.53 -12.22 -4.03
C ARG A 61 12.62 -11.39 -3.15
N ALA A 62 11.38 -11.15 -3.59
CA ALA A 62 10.35 -10.51 -2.78
C ALA A 62 9.50 -11.58 -2.06
N GLU A 63 9.25 -11.37 -0.78
CA GLU A 63 8.24 -12.07 0.00
C GLU A 63 7.13 -11.06 0.36
N LEU A 64 5.97 -11.21 -0.30
CA LEU A 64 4.83 -10.32 -0.11
C LEU A 64 3.94 -10.87 1.02
N MET A 65 4.04 -10.27 2.20
CA MET A 65 3.39 -10.74 3.43
C MET A 65 2.01 -10.10 3.55
N VAL A 66 0.96 -10.83 3.16
CA VAL A 66 -0.44 -10.36 3.25
C VAL A 66 -0.96 -10.54 4.67
N MET A 67 -1.45 -9.44 5.27
CA MET A 67 -1.92 -9.45 6.65
C MET A 67 -2.87 -8.28 6.97
N PRO A 68 -3.67 -8.37 8.07
CA PRO A 68 -4.48 -7.27 8.55
C PRO A 68 -3.65 -6.02 8.87
N ARG A 69 -4.22 -4.83 8.61
CA ARG A 69 -3.57 -3.53 8.82
C ARG A 69 -2.96 -3.39 10.23
N LEU A 70 -3.67 -3.79 11.26
CA LEU A 70 -3.21 -3.67 12.65
C LEU A 70 -1.98 -4.57 12.92
N ARG A 71 -1.91 -5.74 12.26
CA ARG A 71 -0.76 -6.64 12.37
C ARG A 71 0.47 -6.04 11.69
N VAL A 72 0.30 -5.38 10.54
CA VAL A 72 1.40 -4.66 9.86
C VAL A 72 2.07 -3.68 10.83
N GLN A 73 1.29 -2.91 11.59
CA GLN A 73 1.83 -1.95 12.55
C GLN A 73 2.70 -2.63 13.62
N GLN A 74 2.20 -3.72 14.19
CA GLN A 74 2.96 -4.49 15.19
C GLN A 74 4.27 -5.06 14.63
N MET A 75 4.24 -5.59 13.41
CA MET A 75 5.41 -6.16 12.76
C MET A 75 6.43 -5.09 12.36
N LEU A 76 5.99 -3.88 11.99
CA LEU A 76 6.89 -2.75 11.78
C LEU A 76 7.65 -2.39 13.06
N VAL A 77 6.94 -2.28 14.18
CA VAL A 77 7.57 -1.99 15.49
C VAL A 77 8.62 -3.06 15.86
N ARG A 78 8.37 -4.33 15.53
CA ARG A 78 9.29 -5.43 15.82
C ARG A 78 10.42 -5.60 14.80
N GLY A 79 10.43 -4.81 13.71
CA GLY A 79 11.41 -4.98 12.64
C GLY A 79 11.26 -6.27 11.84
N GLU A 80 10.06 -6.84 11.80
CA GLU A 80 9.76 -8.07 11.07
C GLU A 80 9.42 -7.84 9.59
N ILE A 81 9.28 -6.58 9.18
CA ILE A 81 9.07 -6.12 7.81
C ILE A 81 10.32 -5.39 7.35
N ASP A 82 10.83 -5.70 6.16
CA ASP A 82 12.00 -5.02 5.62
C ASP A 82 11.63 -3.78 4.82
N VAL A 83 10.53 -3.84 4.05
CA VAL A 83 10.05 -2.74 3.23
C VAL A 83 8.54 -2.61 3.36
N ARG A 84 8.06 -1.40 3.60
CA ARG A 84 6.66 -1.04 3.47
C ARG A 84 6.53 0.13 2.51
N CYS A 85 5.83 -0.06 1.41
CA CYS A 85 5.45 1.00 0.48
C CYS A 85 4.00 1.45 0.70
N TYR A 86 3.66 2.59 0.13
CA TYR A 86 2.34 3.22 0.26
C TYR A 86 2.05 3.61 1.70
N VAL A 87 2.87 4.52 2.21
CA VAL A 87 2.79 5.04 3.57
C VAL A 87 3.07 6.54 3.58
N ASN A 88 2.35 7.25 4.45
CA ASN A 88 2.55 8.65 4.79
C ASN A 88 2.76 8.76 6.30
N PRO A 89 3.61 9.66 6.80
CA PRO A 89 3.84 9.84 8.23
C PRO A 89 2.56 10.08 9.05
N ALA A 90 1.59 10.83 8.51
CA ALA A 90 0.32 11.12 9.17
C ALA A 90 -0.58 9.88 9.36
N TRP A 91 -0.28 8.76 8.71
CA TRP A 91 -1.03 7.50 8.82
C TRP A 91 -0.41 6.52 9.83
N LEU A 92 0.68 6.91 10.48
CA LEU A 92 1.38 6.12 11.48
C LEU A 92 1.08 6.67 12.88
N SER A 93 0.76 5.79 13.81
CA SER A 93 0.50 6.15 15.21
C SER A 93 1.77 6.32 16.03
N GLU A 94 2.90 5.79 15.54
CA GLU A 94 4.18 5.74 16.25
C GLU A 94 5.34 6.05 15.31
N SER A 95 6.45 6.52 15.87
CA SER A 95 7.72 6.65 15.15
C SER A 95 8.37 5.30 14.97
N HIS A 96 8.86 5.04 13.78
CA HIS A 96 9.57 3.81 13.44
C HIS A 96 11.04 4.12 13.18
N TYR A 97 11.83 4.35 14.24
CA TYR A 97 13.24 4.77 14.17
C TYR A 97 14.15 3.82 13.41
N GLN A 98 13.75 2.55 13.32
CA GLN A 98 14.48 1.53 12.56
C GLN A 98 14.21 1.55 11.06
N TYR A 99 13.45 2.51 10.57
CA TYR A 99 13.13 2.65 9.15
C TYR A 99 13.58 3.99 8.61
N ILE A 100 14.14 3.97 7.40
CA ILE A 100 14.48 5.16 6.64
C ILE A 100 13.43 5.38 5.56
N TRP A 101 12.95 6.61 5.45
CA TRP A 101 11.99 7.02 4.42
C TRP A 101 12.66 7.18 3.07
N SER A 102 12.03 6.67 2.03
CA SER A 102 12.40 6.94 0.65
C SER A 102 11.90 8.32 0.19
N VAL A 103 12.30 8.75 -1.01
CA VAL A 103 11.58 9.78 -1.74
C VAL A 103 10.14 9.31 -1.99
N PRO A 104 9.15 10.23 -2.00
CA PRO A 104 7.79 9.91 -2.41
C PRO A 104 7.76 9.42 -3.86
N PHE A 105 6.88 8.46 -4.17
CA PHE A 105 6.73 7.94 -5.53
C PHE A 105 5.40 8.30 -6.18
N MET A 106 4.42 8.77 -5.42
CA MET A 106 3.16 9.28 -5.95
C MET A 106 2.46 10.21 -4.96
N ILE A 107 1.51 10.99 -5.47
CA ILE A 107 0.50 11.69 -4.68
C ILE A 107 -0.74 10.80 -4.62
N GLN A 108 -1.30 10.67 -3.43
CA GLN A 108 -2.52 9.92 -3.16
C GLN A 108 -3.63 10.88 -2.75
N PRO A 109 -4.56 11.23 -3.65
CA PRO A 109 -5.77 11.92 -3.26
C PRO A 109 -6.74 10.95 -2.55
N ASP A 110 -7.20 11.33 -1.36
CA ASP A 110 -8.35 10.73 -0.73
C ASP A 110 -9.58 11.61 -0.97
N VAL A 111 -10.65 11.00 -1.42
CA VAL A 111 -11.89 11.69 -1.81
C VAL A 111 -13.09 11.17 -1.03
N LEU A 112 -14.01 12.06 -0.76
CA LEU A 112 -15.34 11.70 -0.30
C LEU A 112 -16.16 11.29 -1.53
N VAL A 113 -16.80 10.13 -1.48
CA VAL A 113 -17.54 9.53 -2.59
C VAL A 113 -19.01 9.42 -2.24
N ARG A 114 -19.88 9.67 -3.21
CA ARG A 114 -21.35 9.57 -3.14
C ARG A 114 -21.92 8.82 -4.33
N ARG A 115 -23.18 8.41 -4.27
CA ARG A 115 -23.92 7.96 -5.45
C ARG A 115 -24.26 9.16 -6.36
N ALA A 116 -24.39 8.91 -7.66
CA ALA A 116 -24.68 9.95 -8.66
C ALA A 116 -25.95 10.76 -8.34
N ASN A 117 -27.00 10.09 -7.81
CA ASN A 117 -28.28 10.71 -7.54
C ASN A 117 -28.37 11.43 -6.18
N ASP A 118 -27.35 11.33 -5.33
CA ASP A 118 -27.32 12.01 -4.05
C ASP A 118 -26.88 13.47 -4.22
N GLN A 119 -27.54 14.38 -3.55
CA GLN A 119 -27.08 15.77 -3.49
C GLN A 119 -25.82 15.86 -2.63
N PRO A 120 -24.75 16.52 -3.10
CA PRO A 120 -23.58 16.75 -2.28
C PRO A 120 -23.92 17.67 -1.11
N VAL A 121 -23.54 17.26 0.09
CA VAL A 121 -23.62 18.07 1.31
C VAL A 121 -22.22 18.10 1.91
N PRO A 122 -21.71 19.28 2.27
CA PRO A 122 -20.43 19.35 2.97
C PRO A 122 -20.43 18.43 4.19
N VAL A 123 -19.34 17.73 4.42
CA VAL A 123 -19.23 16.73 5.49
C VAL A 123 -19.39 17.36 6.87
N GLU A 124 -19.06 18.64 7.01
CA GLU A 124 -19.25 19.46 8.21
C GLU A 124 -20.74 19.71 8.52
N GLN A 125 -21.61 19.59 7.53
CA GLN A 125 -23.07 19.74 7.67
C GLN A 125 -23.81 18.40 7.81
N ALA A 126 -23.10 17.29 7.64
CA ALA A 126 -23.67 15.94 7.63
C ALA A 126 -23.75 15.33 9.04
N GLN A 127 -24.26 16.08 10.03
CA GLN A 127 -24.30 15.66 11.44
C GLN A 127 -25.00 14.30 11.63
N GLY A 128 -24.33 13.41 12.37
CA GLY A 128 -24.81 12.06 12.67
C GLY A 128 -24.72 11.08 11.52
N ALA A 129 -24.20 11.51 10.34
CA ALA A 129 -24.13 10.65 9.19
C ALA A 129 -23.14 9.50 9.37
N LEU A 130 -23.51 8.34 8.83
CA LEU A 130 -22.58 7.22 8.63
C LEU A 130 -21.71 7.49 7.41
N VAL A 131 -20.41 7.30 7.57
CA VAL A 131 -19.42 7.39 6.50
C VAL A 131 -18.75 6.02 6.37
N GLY A 132 -18.78 5.46 5.15
CA GLY A 132 -18.05 4.24 4.83
C GLY A 132 -16.55 4.47 4.86
N THR A 133 -15.86 3.70 5.65
CA THR A 133 -14.41 3.77 5.87
C THR A 133 -13.80 2.38 5.77
N VAL A 134 -12.48 2.29 5.79
CA VAL A 134 -11.77 1.01 5.81
C VAL A 134 -11.21 0.76 7.21
N LEU A 135 -11.43 -0.43 7.72
CA LEU A 135 -10.99 -0.83 9.05
C LEU A 135 -9.47 -0.64 9.23
N GLY A 136 -9.09 0.10 10.26
CA GLY A 136 -7.70 0.40 10.58
C GLY A 136 -7.05 1.48 9.72
N PHE A 137 -7.77 2.11 8.78
CA PHE A 137 -7.28 3.30 8.08
C PHE A 137 -7.50 4.55 8.94
N ILE A 138 -6.56 5.49 8.85
CA ILE A 138 -6.60 6.78 9.51
C ILE A 138 -6.90 7.84 8.45
N TYR A 139 -7.87 8.71 8.74
CA TYR A 139 -8.28 9.81 7.88
C TYR A 139 -8.12 11.14 8.63
N PRO A 140 -6.92 11.74 8.63
CA PRO A 140 -6.58 12.86 9.54
C PRO A 140 -7.58 14.01 9.54
N LYS A 141 -8.15 14.35 8.37
CA LYS A 141 -9.16 15.44 8.28
C LYS A 141 -10.52 15.06 8.82
N LEU A 142 -10.86 13.77 8.89
CA LEU A 142 -12.15 13.31 9.43
C LEU A 142 -12.06 12.85 10.88
N GLU A 143 -10.88 12.58 11.42
CA GLU A 143 -10.71 12.11 12.80
C GLU A 143 -11.36 13.06 13.85
N PRO A 144 -11.24 14.41 13.74
CA PRO A 144 -11.93 15.31 14.69
C PRO A 144 -13.46 15.19 14.62
N LEU A 145 -14.02 14.94 13.42
CA LEU A 145 -15.48 14.78 13.23
C LEU A 145 -15.96 13.43 13.77
N PHE A 146 -15.14 12.38 13.66
CA PHE A 146 -15.42 11.08 14.27
C PHE A 146 -15.31 11.14 15.80
N ALA A 147 -14.26 11.78 16.33
CA ALA A 147 -14.02 11.91 17.76
C ALA A 147 -15.13 12.72 18.46
N SER A 148 -15.65 13.75 17.81
CA SER A 148 -16.77 14.56 18.35
C SER A 148 -18.14 13.90 18.21
N GLY A 149 -18.26 12.77 17.49
CA GLY A 149 -19.52 12.14 17.16
C GLY A 149 -20.33 12.88 16.09
N HIS A 150 -19.75 13.93 15.46
CA HIS A 150 -20.39 14.64 14.35
C HIS A 150 -20.61 13.69 13.15
N LEU A 151 -19.63 12.81 12.88
CA LEU A 151 -19.76 11.71 11.94
C LEU A 151 -19.55 10.38 12.66
N ARG A 152 -20.04 9.30 12.06
CA ARG A 152 -19.85 7.95 12.56
C ARG A 152 -19.23 7.07 11.48
N ARG A 153 -18.27 6.24 11.84
CA ARG A 153 -17.63 5.29 10.92
C ARG A 153 -18.50 4.05 10.73
N ASP A 154 -18.60 3.56 9.50
CA ASP A 154 -19.04 2.21 9.18
C ASP A 154 -17.88 1.53 8.42
N ASP A 155 -17.04 0.83 9.17
CA ASP A 155 -15.84 0.23 8.65
C ASP A 155 -16.14 -1.00 7.76
N ALA A 156 -15.57 -1.02 6.58
CA ALA A 156 -15.50 -2.16 5.69
C ALA A 156 -14.12 -2.84 5.79
N ARG A 157 -14.05 -4.12 5.47
CA ARG A 157 -12.77 -4.86 5.49
C ARG A 157 -11.83 -4.43 4.37
N THR A 158 -12.37 -4.03 3.22
CA THR A 158 -11.58 -3.61 2.07
C THR A 158 -12.12 -2.32 1.47
N GLN A 159 -11.28 -1.63 0.71
CA GLN A 159 -11.66 -0.42 -0.02
C GLN A 159 -12.79 -0.71 -1.03
N ALA A 160 -12.74 -1.84 -1.74
CA ALA A 160 -13.80 -2.21 -2.67
C ALA A 160 -15.14 -2.42 -1.96
N LEU A 161 -15.14 -3.13 -0.82
CA LEU A 161 -16.35 -3.36 -0.04
C LEU A 161 -16.96 -2.07 0.51
N ALA A 162 -16.14 -1.06 0.83
CA ALA A 162 -16.66 0.25 1.23
C ALA A 162 -17.43 0.91 0.09
N LEU A 163 -16.95 0.84 -1.16
CA LEU A 163 -17.67 1.37 -2.32
C LEU A 163 -18.92 0.55 -2.66
N GLU A 164 -18.86 -0.77 -2.57
CA GLU A 164 -20.03 -1.65 -2.75
C GLU A 164 -21.15 -1.36 -1.75
N LYS A 165 -20.81 -1.14 -0.48
CA LYS A 165 -21.79 -0.76 0.56
C LYS A 165 -22.39 0.62 0.28
N LEU A 166 -21.62 1.59 -0.24
CA LEU A 166 -22.12 2.89 -0.67
C LEU A 166 -23.12 2.73 -1.82
N GLU A 167 -22.79 1.96 -2.83
CA GLU A 167 -23.69 1.64 -3.95
C GLU A 167 -24.98 0.99 -3.47
N ALA A 168 -24.88 0.08 -2.50
CA ALA A 168 -26.03 -0.59 -1.86
C ALA A 168 -26.80 0.32 -0.87
N ASN A 169 -26.54 1.63 -0.84
CA ASN A 169 -27.23 2.60 0.00
C ASN A 169 -27.09 2.36 1.52
N ARG A 170 -25.99 1.74 1.96
CA ARG A 170 -25.74 1.51 3.40
C ARG A 170 -25.45 2.81 4.14
N TYR A 171 -24.81 3.77 3.48
CA TYR A 171 -24.50 5.10 3.95
C TYR A 171 -24.51 6.08 2.77
N ARG A 172 -24.46 7.38 3.08
CA ARG A 172 -24.51 8.44 2.08
C ARG A 172 -23.15 8.74 1.44
N TYR A 173 -22.09 8.58 2.21
CA TYR A 173 -20.71 8.85 1.81
C TYR A 173 -19.80 7.69 2.16
N ALA A 174 -18.75 7.50 1.35
CA ALA A 174 -17.60 6.67 1.69
C ALA A 174 -16.31 7.43 1.41
N VAL A 175 -15.26 7.09 2.11
CA VAL A 175 -13.90 7.55 1.77
C VAL A 175 -13.27 6.56 0.82
N SER A 176 -12.66 7.06 -0.24
CA SER A 176 -11.88 6.28 -1.20
C SER A 176 -10.65 7.05 -1.63
N ASN A 177 -9.63 6.35 -2.07
CA ASN A 177 -8.64 7.00 -2.91
C ASN A 177 -9.16 7.10 -4.36
N ASP A 178 -8.70 8.13 -5.07
CA ASP A 178 -9.12 8.43 -6.44
C ASP A 178 -8.94 7.23 -7.39
N LEU A 179 -7.79 6.56 -7.35
CA LEU A 179 -7.50 5.42 -8.22
C LEU A 179 -8.46 4.24 -7.98
N ALA A 180 -8.81 3.97 -6.72
CA ALA A 180 -9.75 2.90 -6.39
C ALA A 180 -11.17 3.25 -6.85
N LEU A 181 -11.58 4.52 -6.74
CA LEU A 181 -12.87 4.98 -7.27
C LEU A 181 -12.93 4.82 -8.79
N GLN A 182 -11.91 5.27 -9.52
CA GLN A 182 -11.83 5.12 -10.97
C GLN A 182 -11.86 3.66 -11.38
N TRP A 183 -11.10 2.81 -10.69
CA TRP A 183 -11.09 1.36 -10.96
C TRP A 183 -12.44 0.71 -10.71
N TYR A 184 -13.12 1.07 -9.63
CA TYR A 184 -14.46 0.59 -9.31
C TYR A 184 -15.45 0.95 -10.41
N ASN A 185 -15.44 2.22 -10.84
CA ASN A 185 -16.37 2.75 -11.83
C ASN A 185 -16.21 2.14 -13.24
N ARG A 186 -15.02 1.61 -13.60
CA ARG A 186 -14.83 0.92 -14.89
C ARG A 186 -15.76 -0.27 -15.10
N ARG A 187 -16.19 -0.91 -14.02
CA ARG A 187 -17.05 -2.10 -14.05
C ARG A 187 -18.52 -1.74 -13.91
N GLN A 188 -18.83 -0.45 -13.68
CA GLN A 188 -20.19 0.01 -13.46
C GLN A 188 -20.77 0.65 -14.73
N PRO A 189 -22.05 0.40 -15.05
CA PRO A 189 -22.72 1.17 -16.07
C PRO A 189 -22.78 2.65 -15.66
N PRO A 190 -22.80 3.61 -16.63
CA PRO A 190 -22.70 5.04 -16.33
C PRO A 190 -23.70 5.54 -15.27
N ALA A 191 -24.91 5.02 -15.27
CA ALA A 191 -25.97 5.40 -14.31
C ALA A 191 -25.68 4.94 -12.85
N ARG A 192 -24.77 4.00 -12.65
CA ARG A 192 -24.40 3.46 -11.33
C ARG A 192 -22.99 3.87 -10.89
N GLN A 193 -22.28 4.62 -11.70
CA GLN A 193 -20.95 5.12 -11.33
C GLN A 193 -21.06 6.02 -10.12
N LEU A 194 -20.18 5.79 -9.17
CA LEU A 194 -20.02 6.64 -7.99
C LEU A 194 -19.31 7.92 -8.36
N GLN A 195 -19.63 9.01 -7.69
CA GLN A 195 -19.08 10.33 -7.97
C GLN A 195 -18.32 10.87 -6.77
N GLU A 196 -17.28 11.61 -7.05
CA GLU A 196 -16.60 12.40 -6.05
C GLU A 196 -17.54 13.49 -5.51
N ALA A 197 -17.56 13.64 -4.18
CA ALA A 197 -18.26 14.70 -3.48
C ALA A 197 -17.31 15.82 -3.02
N GLY A 198 -16.02 15.54 -2.96
CA GLY A 198 -14.97 16.49 -2.61
C GLY A 198 -13.67 15.79 -2.24
N GLU A 199 -12.55 16.50 -2.42
CA GLU A 199 -11.23 16.03 -2.01
C GLU A 199 -11.06 16.20 -0.49
N LEU A 200 -10.61 15.15 0.16
CA LEU A 200 -10.28 15.15 1.59
C LEU A 200 -8.80 15.47 1.83
N SER A 201 -7.91 14.86 1.07
CA SER A 201 -6.46 15.08 1.18
C SER A 201 -5.76 14.74 -0.12
N ALA A 202 -4.54 15.23 -0.28
CA ALA A 202 -3.62 14.84 -1.34
C ALA A 202 -2.26 14.57 -0.68
N ASP A 203 -2.04 13.32 -0.28
CA ASP A 203 -0.88 12.94 0.51
C ASP A 203 0.25 12.39 -0.36
N LEU A 204 1.48 12.84 -0.08
CA LEU A 204 2.67 12.22 -0.63
C LEU A 204 2.88 10.87 0.03
N VAL A 205 2.97 9.81 -0.77
CA VAL A 205 3.24 8.45 -0.28
C VAL A 205 4.61 7.96 -0.72
N ALA A 206 5.27 7.28 0.20
CA ALA A 206 6.63 6.78 0.07
C ALA A 206 6.74 5.31 0.47
N CYS A 207 7.95 4.78 0.43
CA CYS A 207 8.31 3.54 1.11
C CYS A 207 9.13 3.86 2.36
N ILE A 208 9.04 3.01 3.37
CA ILE A 208 9.98 2.93 4.49
C ILE A 208 10.76 1.63 4.40
N VAL A 209 12.06 1.70 4.60
CA VAL A 209 13.01 0.59 4.48
C VAL A 209 13.69 0.40 5.82
N ARG A 210 13.71 -0.83 6.32
CA ARG A 210 14.34 -1.16 7.60
C ARG A 210 15.86 -0.92 7.52
N ASP A 211 16.39 -0.18 8.48
CA ASP A 211 17.82 0.07 8.62
C ASP A 211 18.45 -1.02 9.51
N ALA A 212 18.89 -2.10 8.85
CA ALA A 212 19.49 -3.25 9.54
C ALA A 212 20.53 -3.93 8.65
N PRO A 213 21.58 -4.57 9.24
CA PRO A 213 22.69 -5.15 8.48
C PRO A 213 22.28 -6.24 7.47
N ASP A 214 21.15 -6.91 7.68
CA ASP A 214 20.62 -7.97 6.84
C ASP A 214 19.69 -7.46 5.72
N VAL A 215 19.46 -6.14 5.65
CA VAL A 215 18.67 -5.45 4.61
C VAL A 215 19.60 -4.59 3.76
N PRO A 216 19.52 -4.65 2.43
CA PRO A 216 20.32 -3.77 1.55
C PRO A 216 19.70 -2.35 1.49
N THR A 217 19.57 -1.69 2.65
CA THR A 217 18.80 -0.46 2.86
C THR A 217 19.19 0.64 1.89
N MET A 218 20.49 0.95 1.78
CA MET A 218 20.95 2.01 0.89
C MET A 218 20.77 1.66 -0.59
N GLN A 219 20.85 0.37 -0.96
CA GLN A 219 20.61 -0.06 -2.33
C GLN A 219 19.13 0.10 -2.68
N LEU A 220 18.21 -0.27 -1.78
CA LEU A 220 16.76 -0.09 -1.94
C LEU A 220 16.38 1.39 -2.08
N LEU A 221 16.93 2.25 -1.23
CA LEU A 221 16.67 3.70 -1.31
C LEU A 221 17.17 4.30 -2.62
N ARG A 222 18.38 3.92 -3.07
CA ARG A 222 18.92 4.34 -4.38
C ARG A 222 18.07 3.81 -5.54
N ALA A 223 17.62 2.56 -5.47
CA ALA A 223 16.74 1.98 -6.48
C ALA A 223 15.42 2.76 -6.60
N LEU A 224 14.82 3.17 -5.47
CA LEU A 224 13.61 3.99 -5.46
C LEU A 224 13.85 5.38 -6.11
N VAL A 225 15.00 6.01 -5.85
CA VAL A 225 15.37 7.27 -6.52
C VAL A 225 15.55 7.05 -8.04
N GLN A 226 16.24 5.98 -8.45
CA GLN A 226 16.40 5.64 -9.86
C GLN A 226 15.05 5.38 -10.55
N MET A 227 14.17 4.59 -9.93
CA MET A 227 12.83 4.34 -10.47
C MET A 227 12.03 5.63 -10.66
N SER A 228 12.20 6.61 -9.77
CA SER A 228 11.59 7.94 -9.92
C SER A 228 12.15 8.68 -11.14
N ASN A 229 13.48 8.75 -11.25
CA ASN A 229 14.16 9.48 -12.32
C ASN A 229 13.93 8.86 -13.70
N ASP A 230 13.87 7.53 -13.77
CA ASP A 230 13.70 6.77 -15.01
C ASP A 230 12.22 6.69 -15.45
N GLY A 231 11.29 7.26 -14.68
CA GLY A 231 9.86 7.24 -14.96
C GLY A 231 9.19 5.87 -14.76
N GLU A 232 9.85 4.91 -14.08
CA GLU A 232 9.31 3.57 -13.86
C GLU A 232 8.02 3.61 -13.02
N PHE A 233 7.91 4.53 -12.04
CA PHE A 233 6.67 4.70 -11.28
C PHE A 233 5.51 5.16 -12.18
N THR A 234 5.76 6.10 -13.08
CA THR A 234 4.77 6.57 -14.06
C THR A 234 4.33 5.44 -14.98
N ALA A 235 5.29 4.62 -15.45
CA ALA A 235 5.00 3.47 -16.29
C ALA A 235 4.17 2.39 -15.56
N ILE A 236 4.46 2.13 -14.28
CA ILE A 236 3.65 1.23 -13.44
C ILE A 236 2.24 1.76 -13.28
N LEU A 237 2.08 3.03 -12.90
CA LEU A 237 0.76 3.65 -12.72
C LEU A 237 -0.07 3.63 -14.01
N ALA A 238 0.55 3.84 -15.18
CA ALA A 238 -0.12 3.86 -16.48
C ALA A 238 -0.78 2.52 -16.85
N LYS A 239 -0.29 1.40 -16.32
CA LYS A 239 -0.90 0.07 -16.56
C LYS A 239 -2.29 -0.06 -15.92
N TYR A 240 -2.58 0.76 -14.92
CA TYR A 240 -3.77 0.63 -14.07
C TYR A 240 -4.75 1.82 -14.17
N ARG A 241 -4.41 2.81 -15.01
CA ARG A 241 -5.26 3.98 -15.31
C ARG A 241 -6.21 3.76 -16.48
#